data_1b1d76f40bb4b4888b05178f27823f93
#
_entry.id   1b1d76f40bb4b4888b05178f27823f93
#
_cell.length_a   1.000
_cell.length_b   1.000
_cell.length_c   1.000
_cell.angle_alpha   90.00
_cell.angle_beta   90.00
_cell.angle_gamma   90.00
#
_symmetry.space_group_name_H-M   'P 1'
#
loop_
_entity.id
_entity.type
_entity.pdbx_description
1 polymer ?
#
loop_
_entity_poly.entity_id
_entity_poly.type
_entity_poly.pdbx_seq_one_letter_code
_entity_poly.pdbx_strand_id
1 'polypeptide(L)'
;SATLFAQEPVRPYDPYQVREVVEVPDEIKMVRGDKLKAYKITPDVARAVRVEMPDTLTHYTFEYISPEFRSLGVSYLGNTNSLWQAKLFFDRPRRVGDFFYTDGYYRMLYTPDAVRYYDTKTPFTYVRYHKNFKSNESEDVITADFGANLGKELNVGASFDYTYASGFYTQGRSKDARYRVFTSYRGDRYELFGYIANDYYKQEENGGITNADYIYNPERYTNSRTRIGSRDVPVRIRSGELTNRIRSGHGYLAQSYRLGSYRT
;
A
#
# COMPACT_ATOMS: atom_id res chain seq x y z
N SER A 1 -37.73 -1.58 45.74
CA SER A 1 -38.12 -2.03 44.39
C SER A 1 -36.86 -2.22 43.58
N ALA A 2 -36.41 -3.46 43.43
CA ALA A 2 -35.29 -3.83 42.59
C ALA A 2 -35.84 -4.17 41.20
N THR A 3 -35.50 -3.36 40.19
CA THR A 3 -35.76 -3.68 38.79
C THR A 3 -34.69 -4.63 38.29
N LEU A 4 -35.04 -5.88 38.09
CA LEU A 4 -34.22 -6.87 37.39
C LEU A 4 -34.14 -6.43 35.90
N PHE A 5 -32.95 -6.13 35.43
CA PHE A 5 -32.66 -6.06 33.99
C PHE A 5 -32.59 -7.52 33.48
N ALA A 6 -33.57 -7.92 32.71
CA ALA A 6 -33.51 -9.16 31.96
C ALA A 6 -32.43 -9.02 30.88
N GLN A 7 -31.35 -9.81 30.96
CA GLN A 7 -30.41 -9.94 29.86
C GLN A 7 -31.13 -10.63 28.69
N GLU A 8 -31.12 -9.95 27.54
CA GLU A 8 -31.55 -10.59 26.29
C GLU A 8 -30.68 -11.83 26.00
N PRO A 9 -31.30 -12.94 25.57
CA PRO A 9 -30.54 -14.14 25.24
C PRO A 9 -29.59 -13.84 24.07
N VAL A 10 -28.30 -14.15 24.25
CA VAL A 10 -27.28 -14.07 23.20
C VAL A 10 -27.75 -14.98 22.06
N ARG A 11 -28.10 -14.39 20.92
CA ARG A 11 -28.43 -15.13 19.71
C ARG A 11 -27.20 -15.89 19.20
N PRO A 12 -27.32 -17.14 18.80
CA PRO A 12 -26.22 -17.89 18.24
C PRO A 12 -25.75 -17.21 16.96
N TYR A 13 -24.43 -17.16 16.75
CA TYR A 13 -23.79 -16.61 15.57
C TYR A 13 -24.27 -17.37 14.32
N ASP A 14 -24.96 -16.67 13.42
CA ASP A 14 -25.36 -17.19 12.12
C ASP A 14 -24.38 -16.67 11.05
N PRO A 15 -23.54 -17.53 10.47
CA PRO A 15 -22.56 -17.13 9.47
C PRO A 15 -23.18 -16.70 8.13
N TYR A 16 -24.49 -16.95 7.93
CA TYR A 16 -25.22 -16.61 6.70
C TYR A 16 -26.13 -15.38 6.84
N GLN A 17 -26.15 -14.73 7.99
CA GLN A 17 -26.83 -13.44 8.07
C GLN A 17 -26.07 -12.44 7.20
N VAL A 18 -26.66 -12.15 6.05
CA VAL A 18 -26.32 -10.97 5.24
C VAL A 18 -26.41 -9.78 6.19
N ARG A 19 -25.27 -9.17 6.52
CA ARG A 19 -25.26 -7.92 7.28
C ARG A 19 -26.17 -6.98 6.53
N GLU A 20 -27.26 -6.54 7.16
CA GLU A 20 -28.02 -5.41 6.65
C GLU A 20 -27.01 -4.31 6.32
N VAL A 21 -26.93 -4.00 5.05
CA VAL A 21 -26.12 -2.86 4.59
C VAL A 21 -26.79 -1.66 5.26
N VAL A 22 -26.15 -1.12 6.28
CA VAL A 22 -26.59 0.13 6.89
C VAL A 22 -26.58 1.15 5.75
N GLU A 23 -27.76 1.46 5.24
CA GLU A 23 -27.90 2.51 4.22
C GLU A 23 -27.39 3.81 4.83
N VAL A 24 -26.21 4.23 4.40
CA VAL A 24 -25.66 5.52 4.76
C VAL A 24 -26.61 6.58 4.20
N PRO A 25 -27.14 7.50 5.03
CA PRO A 25 -28.08 8.51 4.58
C PRO A 25 -27.60 9.21 3.31
N ASP A 26 -28.48 9.39 2.34
CA ASP A 26 -28.13 9.95 1.02
C ASP A 26 -27.47 11.34 1.08
N GLU A 27 -27.73 12.10 2.13
CA GLU A 27 -27.06 13.39 2.38
C GLU A 27 -25.54 13.26 2.58
N ILE A 28 -25.07 12.19 3.19
CA ILE A 28 -23.62 11.95 3.35
C ILE A 28 -22.99 11.49 2.04
N LYS A 29 -23.72 10.78 1.18
CA LYS A 29 -23.27 10.38 -0.15
C LYS A 29 -23.10 11.57 -1.11
N MET A 30 -23.97 12.58 -1.04
CA MET A 30 -23.96 13.72 -1.95
C MET A 30 -22.81 14.72 -1.72
N VAL A 31 -22.28 14.85 -0.54
CA VAL A 31 -21.27 15.89 -0.22
C VAL A 31 -19.86 15.50 -0.65
N ARG A 32 -19.53 14.22 -0.76
CA ARG A 32 -18.17 13.75 -1.11
C ARG A 32 -18.00 13.29 -2.56
N GLY A 33 -19.01 12.72 -3.20
CA GLY A 33 -18.88 12.03 -4.49
C GLY A 33 -18.67 12.93 -5.70
N ASP A 34 -19.10 14.19 -5.66
CA ASP A 34 -19.13 15.06 -6.84
C ASP A 34 -17.97 16.05 -6.98
N LYS A 35 -17.22 16.29 -5.90
CA LYS A 35 -16.13 17.29 -5.90
C LYS A 35 -14.80 16.71 -6.35
N LEU A 36 -14.59 15.42 -6.13
CA LEU A 36 -13.33 14.72 -6.41
C LEU A 36 -13.64 13.30 -6.89
N LYS A 37 -13.15 12.95 -8.05
CA LYS A 37 -13.28 11.62 -8.65
C LYS A 37 -11.89 11.04 -8.92
N ALA A 38 -11.72 9.74 -8.71
CA ALA A 38 -10.50 9.02 -9.02
C ALA A 38 -10.73 8.01 -10.13
N TYR A 39 -9.73 7.83 -10.97
CA TYR A 39 -9.75 6.92 -12.10
C TYR A 39 -8.47 6.09 -12.12
N LYS A 40 -8.59 4.84 -12.53
CA LYS A 40 -7.49 3.99 -12.95
C LYS A 40 -7.62 3.65 -14.42
N ILE A 41 -6.53 3.32 -15.06
CA ILE A 41 -6.51 2.89 -16.45
C ILE A 41 -6.30 1.39 -16.47
N THR A 42 -7.11 0.70 -17.26
CA THR A 42 -6.87 -0.71 -17.56
C THR A 42 -5.73 -0.80 -18.57
N PRO A 43 -4.63 -1.51 -18.27
CA PRO A 43 -3.45 -1.56 -19.14
C PRO A 43 -3.75 -2.10 -20.54
N ASP A 44 -4.68 -3.03 -20.66
CA ASP A 44 -4.98 -3.75 -21.91
C ASP A 44 -5.68 -2.88 -22.97
N VAL A 45 -6.58 -2.01 -22.53
CA VAL A 45 -7.43 -1.20 -23.44
C VAL A 45 -7.33 0.29 -23.20
N ALA A 46 -6.45 0.73 -22.32
CA ALA A 46 -6.27 2.14 -21.93
C ALA A 46 -7.59 2.85 -21.53
N ARG A 47 -8.54 2.09 -20.97
CA ARG A 47 -9.85 2.61 -20.58
C ARG A 47 -9.80 3.12 -19.14
N ALA A 48 -10.29 4.35 -18.94
CA ALA A 48 -10.46 4.90 -17.60
C ALA A 48 -11.64 4.24 -16.88
N VAL A 49 -11.37 3.69 -15.71
CA VAL A 49 -12.38 3.10 -14.82
C VAL A 49 -12.40 3.91 -13.54
N ARG A 50 -13.59 4.34 -13.12
CA ARG A 50 -13.77 5.05 -11.86
C ARG A 50 -13.43 4.12 -10.70
N VAL A 51 -12.65 4.61 -9.74
CA VAL A 51 -12.28 3.89 -8.53
C VAL A 51 -12.64 4.72 -7.29
N GLU A 52 -12.68 4.05 -6.16
CA GLU A 52 -12.91 4.73 -4.89
C GLU A 52 -11.77 5.68 -4.55
N MET A 53 -12.15 6.78 -3.92
CA MET A 53 -11.20 7.75 -3.38
C MET A 53 -10.43 7.15 -2.21
N PRO A 54 -9.20 7.62 -1.95
CA PRO A 54 -8.53 7.30 -0.70
C PRO A 54 -9.42 7.66 0.48
N ASP A 55 -9.58 6.74 1.40
CA ASP A 55 -10.37 6.97 2.60
C ASP A 55 -9.69 8.04 3.46
N THR A 56 -10.43 9.11 3.74
CA THR A 56 -9.98 10.23 4.58
C THR A 56 -10.54 10.14 6.01
N LEU A 57 -11.32 9.12 6.33
CA LEU A 57 -11.79 8.89 7.68
C LEU A 57 -10.63 8.45 8.58
N THR A 58 -10.72 8.82 9.84
CA THR A 58 -9.75 8.45 10.86
C THR A 58 -10.01 7.00 11.30
N HIS A 59 -9.65 6.06 10.46
CA HIS A 59 -9.65 4.64 10.81
C HIS A 59 -8.28 4.22 11.38
N TYR A 60 -8.23 3.00 11.86
CA TYR A 60 -6.97 2.35 12.20
C TYR A 60 -6.16 2.09 10.91
N THR A 61 -5.35 3.07 10.54
CA THR A 61 -4.61 3.09 9.26
C THR A 61 -3.49 2.06 9.17
N PHE A 62 -3.15 1.36 10.27
CA PHE A 62 -2.17 0.29 10.26
C PHE A 62 -2.57 -0.89 9.35
N GLU A 63 -3.86 -1.08 9.09
CA GLU A 63 -4.36 -2.10 8.15
C GLU A 63 -3.82 -1.91 6.73
N TYR A 64 -3.51 -0.67 6.34
CA TYR A 64 -3.00 -0.38 5.00
C TYR A 64 -1.47 -0.51 4.89
N ILE A 65 -0.77 -0.66 5.99
CA ILE A 65 0.69 -0.64 6.05
C ILE A 65 1.24 -2.05 6.19
N SER A 66 0.61 -2.88 6.99
CA SER A 66 1.05 -4.25 7.19
C SER A 66 0.86 -5.11 5.94
N PRO A 67 1.85 -5.90 5.52
CA PRO A 67 1.70 -6.85 4.43
C PRO A 67 0.62 -7.91 4.70
N GLU A 68 0.32 -8.20 5.96
CA GLU A 68 -0.65 -9.21 6.38
C GLU A 68 -2.09 -8.89 5.94
N PHE A 69 -2.44 -7.61 5.80
CA PHE A 69 -3.77 -7.19 5.35
C PHE A 69 -3.96 -7.23 3.83
N ARG A 70 -2.92 -7.56 3.09
CA ARG A 70 -2.98 -7.63 1.61
C ARG A 70 -3.32 -9.00 1.07
N SER A 71 -3.24 -10.03 1.90
CA SER A 71 -3.59 -11.41 1.60
C SER A 71 -3.86 -12.15 2.90
N LEU A 72 -4.72 -13.18 2.87
CA LEU A 72 -5.07 -13.99 4.04
C LEU A 72 -3.88 -14.74 4.67
N GLY A 73 -2.77 -14.81 3.98
CA GLY A 73 -1.55 -15.39 4.53
C GLY A 73 -0.34 -14.87 3.78
N VAL A 74 0.59 -14.30 4.50
CA VAL A 74 1.79 -13.67 3.96
C VAL A 74 3.03 -14.19 4.66
N SER A 75 4.10 -14.44 3.92
CA SER A 75 5.45 -14.61 4.43
C SER A 75 6.26 -13.37 4.10
N TYR A 76 6.96 -12.80 5.07
CA TYR A 76 7.79 -11.61 4.89
C TYR A 76 9.06 -11.66 5.76
N LEU A 77 10.01 -10.78 5.50
CA LEU A 77 11.35 -10.81 6.11
C LEU A 77 11.47 -10.00 7.41
N GLY A 78 10.35 -9.75 8.10
CA GLY A 78 10.36 -9.19 9.45
C GLY A 78 10.25 -7.67 9.55
N ASN A 79 9.86 -6.97 8.47
CA ASN A 79 9.41 -5.59 8.56
C ASN A 79 8.37 -5.27 7.48
N THR A 80 7.62 -4.18 7.64
CA THR A 80 6.51 -3.81 6.74
C THR A 80 6.97 -3.46 5.33
N ASN A 81 8.22 -3.08 5.17
CA ASN A 81 8.83 -2.73 3.89
C ASN A 81 9.84 -3.78 3.40
N SER A 82 9.76 -5.01 3.91
CA SER A 82 10.54 -6.13 3.41
C SER A 82 9.84 -6.84 2.26
N LEU A 83 10.61 -7.64 1.55
CA LEU A 83 10.04 -8.57 0.57
C LEU A 83 9.02 -9.48 1.24
N TRP A 84 7.91 -9.70 0.56
CA TRP A 84 6.88 -10.59 1.02
C TRP A 84 6.22 -11.38 -0.13
N GLN A 85 5.68 -12.52 0.23
CA GLN A 85 5.00 -13.40 -0.70
C GLN A 85 3.68 -13.87 -0.12
N ALA A 86 2.62 -13.80 -0.90
CA ALA A 86 1.35 -14.41 -0.54
C ALA A 86 1.48 -15.94 -0.49
N LYS A 87 0.98 -16.56 0.59
CA LYS A 87 0.90 -18.01 0.72
C LYS A 87 -0.16 -18.61 -0.20
N LEU A 88 -1.25 -17.86 -0.41
CA LEU A 88 -2.29 -18.26 -1.35
C LEU A 88 -1.81 -18.05 -2.77
N PHE A 89 -1.94 -19.10 -3.59
CA PHE A 89 -1.51 -19.06 -4.98
C PHE A 89 -2.22 -17.98 -5.81
N PHE A 90 -3.51 -17.81 -5.60
CA PHE A 90 -4.33 -16.85 -6.35
C PHE A 90 -4.00 -15.38 -6.05
N ASP A 91 -3.43 -15.11 -4.87
CA ASP A 91 -3.02 -13.77 -4.45
C ASP A 91 -1.59 -13.42 -4.91
N ARG A 92 -0.88 -14.41 -5.48
CA ARG A 92 0.43 -14.16 -6.05
C ARG A 92 0.31 -13.38 -7.34
N PRO A 93 1.13 -12.35 -7.55
CA PRO A 93 1.12 -11.64 -8.82
C PRO A 93 1.47 -12.61 -9.95
N ARG A 94 0.73 -12.51 -11.04
CA ARG A 94 1.20 -13.07 -12.29
C ARG A 94 2.44 -12.28 -12.69
N ARG A 95 3.35 -12.93 -13.38
CA ARG A 95 4.62 -12.33 -13.83
C ARG A 95 4.37 -10.94 -14.43
N VAL A 96 4.95 -9.91 -13.83
CA VAL A 96 4.65 -8.51 -14.17
C VAL A 96 5.72 -7.92 -15.08
N GLY A 97 6.92 -8.50 -15.12
CA GLY A 97 8.04 -7.98 -15.87
C GLY A 97 8.84 -9.04 -16.64
N ASP A 98 9.61 -8.55 -17.59
CA ASP A 98 10.50 -9.40 -18.39
C ASP A 98 11.72 -9.88 -17.60
N PHE A 99 11.98 -9.25 -16.43
CA PHE A 99 13.13 -9.56 -15.61
C PHE A 99 12.72 -10.32 -14.35
N PHE A 100 12.98 -11.60 -14.31
CA PHE A 100 12.59 -12.53 -13.23
C PHE A 100 12.94 -12.05 -11.82
N TYR A 101 14.11 -11.44 -11.63
CA TYR A 101 14.57 -11.00 -10.31
C TYR A 101 13.76 -9.83 -9.72
N THR A 102 12.94 -9.14 -10.51
CA THR A 102 12.07 -8.05 -10.03
C THR A 102 10.74 -8.55 -9.49
N ASP A 103 10.38 -9.82 -9.73
CA ASP A 103 9.08 -10.36 -9.33
C ASP A 103 8.83 -10.29 -7.81
N GLY A 104 9.87 -10.43 -6.99
CA GLY A 104 9.77 -10.26 -5.53
C GLY A 104 9.52 -8.82 -5.08
N TYR A 105 9.84 -7.85 -5.93
CA TYR A 105 9.80 -6.42 -5.62
C TYR A 105 8.62 -5.69 -6.27
N TYR A 106 7.74 -6.39 -6.98
CA TYR A 106 6.68 -5.79 -7.79
C TYR A 106 5.80 -4.80 -7.01
N ARG A 107 5.67 -4.97 -5.71
CA ARG A 107 4.89 -4.06 -4.85
C ARG A 107 5.65 -2.81 -4.41
N MET A 108 6.95 -2.81 -4.59
CA MET A 108 7.83 -1.67 -4.34
C MET A 108 8.00 -0.80 -5.59
N LEU A 109 7.43 -1.21 -6.71
CA LEU A 109 7.53 -0.51 -7.98
C LEU A 109 6.15 0.01 -8.40
N TYR A 110 6.13 1.16 -9.05
CA TYR A 110 4.90 1.63 -9.68
C TYR A 110 4.59 0.82 -10.93
N THR A 111 3.34 0.42 -11.06
CA THR A 111 2.80 -0.22 -12.26
C THR A 111 1.68 0.65 -12.85
N PRO A 112 1.40 0.60 -14.16
CA PRO A 112 0.37 1.43 -14.76
C PRO A 112 -1.01 1.30 -14.10
N ASP A 113 -1.36 0.10 -13.67
CA ASP A 113 -2.62 -0.21 -12.98
C ASP A 113 -2.68 0.31 -11.52
N ALA A 114 -1.54 0.62 -10.91
CA ALA A 114 -1.48 1.20 -9.58
C ALA A 114 -1.70 2.73 -9.59
N VAL A 115 -1.56 3.37 -10.75
CA VAL A 115 -1.64 4.83 -10.88
C VAL A 115 -3.09 5.29 -10.79
N ARG A 116 -3.36 6.26 -9.92
CA ARG A 116 -4.64 6.96 -9.84
C ARG A 116 -4.53 8.33 -10.51
N TYR A 117 -5.50 8.62 -11.34
CA TYR A 117 -5.72 9.94 -11.95
C TYR A 117 -6.95 10.57 -11.29
N TYR A 118 -6.98 11.87 -11.21
CA TYR A 118 -8.05 12.56 -10.51
C TYR A 118 -8.80 13.51 -11.44
N ASP A 119 -10.04 13.82 -11.06
CA ASP A 119 -10.83 14.90 -11.61
C ASP A 119 -11.43 15.64 -10.40
N THR A 120 -11.04 16.89 -10.23
CA THR A 120 -11.36 17.65 -9.02
C THR A 120 -11.80 19.08 -9.32
N LYS A 121 -12.82 19.56 -8.62
CA LYS A 121 -13.28 20.95 -8.72
C LYS A 121 -12.36 21.95 -7.99
N THR A 122 -11.64 21.46 -7.00
CA THR A 122 -10.68 22.26 -6.21
C THR A 122 -9.39 21.47 -6.03
N PRO A 123 -8.22 22.09 -6.06
CA PRO A 123 -6.98 21.39 -5.73
C PRO A 123 -7.12 20.65 -4.39
N PHE A 124 -6.56 19.47 -4.31
CA PHE A 124 -6.52 18.69 -3.07
C PHE A 124 -5.10 18.22 -2.77
N THR A 125 -4.84 18.06 -1.49
CA THR A 125 -3.66 17.40 -0.98
C THR A 125 -4.10 16.38 0.06
N TYR A 126 -3.62 15.16 -0.10
CA TYR A 126 -3.80 14.09 0.86
C TYR A 126 -2.44 13.70 1.42
N VAL A 127 -2.28 13.74 2.73
CA VAL A 127 -1.05 13.34 3.40
C VAL A 127 -1.40 12.34 4.49
N ARG A 128 -0.70 11.23 4.50
CA ARG A 128 -0.77 10.23 5.55
C ARG A 128 0.62 10.00 6.11
N TYR A 129 0.73 10.08 7.41
CA TYR A 129 1.95 9.77 8.13
C TYR A 129 1.66 8.73 9.20
N HIS A 130 2.48 7.70 9.22
CA HIS A 130 2.45 6.68 10.25
C HIS A 130 3.86 6.46 10.80
N LYS A 131 3.95 6.39 12.12
CA LYS A 131 5.20 6.13 12.83
C LYS A 131 5.00 5.12 13.94
N ASN A 132 5.87 4.11 13.97
CA ASN A 132 6.04 3.26 15.13
C ASN A 132 7.15 3.84 16.01
N PHE A 133 6.81 4.22 17.24
CA PHE A 133 7.73 4.86 18.19
C PHE A 133 8.61 3.87 18.96
N LYS A 134 8.53 2.58 18.67
CA LYS A 134 9.37 1.58 19.34
C LYS A 134 10.84 1.78 18.94
N SER A 135 11.68 2.07 19.91
CA SER A 135 13.07 2.53 19.70
C SER A 135 13.90 1.63 18.78
N ASN A 136 13.73 0.31 18.88
CA ASN A 136 14.54 -0.66 18.14
C ASN A 136 13.86 -1.22 16.87
N GLU A 137 12.57 -0.93 16.67
CA GLU A 137 11.77 -1.44 15.56
C GLU A 137 10.99 -0.28 14.93
N SER A 138 11.65 0.88 14.77
CA SER A 138 10.98 2.05 14.23
C SER A 138 10.62 1.86 12.76
N GLU A 139 9.42 2.28 12.43
CA GLU A 139 8.92 2.32 11.07
C GLU A 139 8.30 3.70 10.83
N ASP A 140 8.68 4.32 9.75
CA ASP A 140 8.17 5.61 9.31
C ASP A 140 7.58 5.44 7.91
N VAL A 141 6.32 5.80 7.74
CA VAL A 141 5.62 5.74 6.45
C VAL A 141 4.98 7.08 6.17
N ILE A 142 5.31 7.66 5.03
CA ILE A 142 4.73 8.91 4.53
C ILE A 142 4.15 8.63 3.16
N THR A 143 2.89 9.00 2.96
CA THR A 143 2.24 9.01 1.65
C THR A 143 1.67 10.40 1.42
N ALA A 144 1.95 11.00 0.29
CA ALA A 144 1.40 12.28 -0.10
C ALA A 144 0.92 12.21 -1.56
N ASP A 145 -0.32 12.62 -1.77
CA ASP A 145 -0.94 12.78 -3.09
C ASP A 145 -1.41 14.22 -3.25
N PHE A 146 -1.10 14.79 -4.40
CA PHE A 146 -1.57 16.11 -4.80
C PHE A 146 -2.25 16.02 -6.16
N GLY A 147 -3.35 16.74 -6.34
CA GLY A 147 -4.02 16.84 -7.63
C GLY A 147 -4.75 18.15 -7.80
N ALA A 148 -4.68 18.70 -9.01
CA ALA A 148 -5.35 19.92 -9.38
C ALA A 148 -5.82 19.86 -10.84
N ASN A 149 -7.02 20.38 -11.10
CA ASN A 149 -7.49 20.58 -12.47
C ASN A 149 -7.06 21.96 -12.98
N LEU A 150 -6.47 21.95 -14.17
CA LEU A 150 -6.19 23.14 -14.96
C LEU A 150 -7.30 23.28 -16.02
N GLY A 151 -8.38 23.93 -15.64
CA GLY A 151 -9.60 23.98 -16.45
C GLY A 151 -10.54 22.80 -16.20
N LYS A 152 -11.36 22.45 -17.20
CA LYS A 152 -12.37 21.38 -17.08
C LYS A 152 -11.85 19.99 -17.45
N GLU A 153 -10.84 19.92 -18.27
CA GLU A 153 -10.43 18.70 -18.97
C GLU A 153 -9.05 18.19 -18.55
N LEU A 154 -8.17 19.10 -18.13
CA LEU A 154 -6.78 18.78 -17.79
C LEU A 154 -6.59 18.67 -16.28
N ASN A 155 -6.14 17.52 -15.82
CA ASN A 155 -5.70 17.30 -14.46
C ASN A 155 -4.19 17.07 -14.41
N VAL A 156 -3.54 17.62 -13.42
CA VAL A 156 -2.12 17.38 -13.10
C VAL A 156 -1.99 17.01 -11.63
N GLY A 157 -1.04 16.14 -11.32
CA GLY A 157 -0.83 15.75 -9.95
C GLY A 157 0.53 15.12 -9.73
N ALA A 158 0.84 14.93 -8.46
CA ALA A 158 2.06 14.29 -8.01
C ALA A 158 1.76 13.39 -6.81
N SER A 159 2.49 12.31 -6.70
CA SER A 159 2.45 11.41 -5.55
C SER A 159 3.86 11.15 -5.04
N PHE A 160 3.97 11.03 -3.73
CA PHE A 160 5.20 10.69 -3.04
C PHE A 160 4.91 9.66 -1.97
N ASP A 161 5.64 8.55 -2.00
CA ASP A 161 5.61 7.51 -0.99
C ASP A 161 7.03 7.32 -0.43
N TYR A 162 7.14 7.33 0.88
CA TYR A 162 8.38 7.05 1.58
C TYR A 162 8.12 6.08 2.71
N THR A 163 8.93 5.04 2.79
CA THR A 163 8.89 4.08 3.89
C THR A 163 10.30 3.80 4.37
N TYR A 164 10.47 3.88 5.67
CA TYR A 164 11.67 3.43 6.36
C TYR A 164 11.27 2.42 7.42
N ALA A 165 11.94 1.28 7.46
CA ALA A 165 11.73 0.26 8.48
C ALA A 165 13.05 -0.28 8.98
N SER A 166 13.24 -0.29 10.30
CA SER A 166 14.49 -0.73 10.91
C SER A 166 14.67 -2.26 10.95
N GLY A 167 13.56 -2.99 10.73
CA GLY A 167 13.52 -4.45 10.78
C GLY A 167 13.51 -5.02 12.21
N PHE A 168 13.08 -6.25 12.32
CA PHE A 168 13.00 -6.97 13.61
C PHE A 168 14.39 -7.41 14.11
N TYR A 169 15.23 -7.91 13.21
CA TYR A 169 16.63 -8.28 13.53
C TYR A 169 17.61 -7.17 13.14
N THR A 170 18.81 -7.24 13.72
CA THR A 170 19.91 -6.35 13.36
C THR A 170 20.24 -6.45 11.86
N GLN A 171 20.62 -5.33 11.24
CA GLN A 171 20.93 -5.26 9.80
C GLN A 171 19.80 -5.72 8.87
N GLY A 172 18.54 -5.49 9.28
CA GLY A 172 17.36 -5.76 8.47
C GLY A 172 16.66 -4.49 7.99
N ARG A 173 17.37 -3.35 7.93
CA ARG A 173 16.79 -2.06 7.55
C ARG A 173 16.39 -2.03 6.09
N SER A 174 15.22 -1.47 5.82
CA SER A 174 14.76 -1.19 4.47
C SER A 174 14.34 0.25 4.31
N LYS A 175 14.52 0.77 3.10
CA LYS A 175 14.13 2.12 2.71
C LYS A 175 13.51 2.06 1.33
N ASP A 176 12.34 2.63 1.19
CA ASP A 176 11.63 2.81 -0.07
C ASP A 176 11.33 4.30 -0.26
N ALA A 177 11.56 4.81 -1.45
CA ALA A 177 11.20 6.17 -1.83
C ALA A 177 10.72 6.16 -3.28
N ARG A 178 9.46 6.51 -3.48
CA ARG A 178 8.82 6.51 -4.79
C ARG A 178 8.19 7.87 -5.04
N TYR A 179 8.38 8.39 -6.21
CA TYR A 179 7.70 9.60 -6.63
C TYR A 179 7.19 9.49 -8.04
N ARG A 180 6.07 10.13 -8.28
CA ARG A 180 5.36 10.10 -9.54
C ARG A 180 4.74 11.46 -9.82
N VAL A 181 4.84 11.86 -11.08
CA VAL A 181 4.08 12.98 -11.63
C VAL A 181 3.16 12.43 -12.71
N PHE A 182 1.92 12.83 -12.69
CA PHE A 182 0.92 12.33 -13.61
C PHE A 182 0.07 13.45 -14.18
N THR A 183 -0.49 13.20 -15.35
CA THR A 183 -1.44 14.10 -16.01
C THR A 183 -2.54 13.29 -16.68
N SER A 184 -3.73 13.85 -16.71
CA SER A 184 -4.82 13.32 -17.51
C SER A 184 -5.58 14.45 -18.22
N TYR A 185 -5.85 14.25 -19.49
CA TYR A 185 -6.72 15.11 -20.30
C TYR A 185 -7.96 14.32 -20.71
N ARG A 186 -9.13 14.86 -20.46
CA ARG A 186 -10.41 14.20 -20.75
C ARG A 186 -11.36 15.16 -21.42
N GLY A 187 -11.24 15.26 -22.74
CA GLY A 187 -12.15 16.02 -23.61
C GLY A 187 -13.27 15.14 -24.19
N ASP A 188 -14.15 15.75 -24.97
CA ASP A 188 -15.31 15.07 -25.55
C ASP A 188 -14.93 13.93 -26.51
N ARG A 189 -13.86 14.09 -27.27
CA ARG A 189 -13.41 13.12 -28.29
C ARG A 189 -12.03 12.54 -28.03
N TYR A 190 -11.22 13.23 -27.26
CA TYR A 190 -9.83 12.84 -27.00
C TYR A 190 -9.58 12.68 -25.51
N GLU A 191 -9.00 11.57 -25.15
CA GLU A 191 -8.54 11.30 -23.79
C GLU A 191 -7.05 10.95 -23.82
N LEU A 192 -6.29 11.49 -22.86
CA LEU A 192 -4.88 11.20 -22.67
C LEU A 192 -4.61 10.98 -21.19
N PHE A 193 -3.82 9.97 -20.88
CA PHE A 193 -3.33 9.66 -19.54
C PHE A 193 -1.83 9.40 -19.61
N GLY A 194 -1.08 10.06 -18.75
CA GLY A 194 0.35 9.88 -18.73
C GLY A 194 0.92 10.04 -17.35
N TYR A 195 2.04 9.35 -17.09
CA TYR A 195 2.83 9.57 -15.88
C TYR A 195 4.30 9.27 -16.12
N ILE A 196 5.12 9.84 -15.26
CA ILE A 196 6.53 9.52 -15.09
C ILE A 196 6.72 9.16 -13.63
N ALA A 197 7.39 8.04 -13.37
CA ALA A 197 7.64 7.53 -12.03
C ALA A 197 9.11 7.13 -11.85
N ASN A 198 9.59 7.30 -10.64
CA ASN A 198 10.87 6.78 -10.20
C ASN A 198 10.70 6.09 -8.85
N ASP A 199 11.29 4.92 -8.75
CA ASP A 199 11.28 4.07 -7.59
C ASP A 199 12.71 3.84 -7.11
N TYR A 200 12.92 3.98 -5.82
CA TYR A 200 14.16 3.66 -5.15
C TYR A 200 13.88 2.77 -3.95
N TYR A 201 14.40 1.58 -3.99
CA TYR A 201 14.33 0.62 -2.88
C TYR A 201 15.74 0.20 -2.46
N LYS A 202 15.98 0.16 -1.16
CA LYS A 202 17.21 -0.36 -0.56
C LYS A 202 16.86 -1.22 0.64
N GLN A 203 17.45 -2.40 0.71
CA GLN A 203 17.36 -3.30 1.85
C GLN A 203 18.74 -3.73 2.29
N GLU A 204 18.99 -3.73 3.59
CA GLU A 204 20.16 -4.34 4.19
C GLU A 204 19.88 -5.83 4.44
N GLU A 205 20.86 -6.66 4.13
CA GLU A 205 20.78 -8.11 4.29
C GLU A 205 21.71 -8.56 5.41
N ASN A 206 21.16 -9.30 6.36
CA ASN A 206 21.93 -9.77 7.52
C ASN A 206 22.45 -11.21 7.37
N GLY A 207 22.16 -11.87 6.22
CA GLY A 207 22.56 -13.24 5.97
C GLY A 207 21.89 -14.30 6.83
N GLY A 208 20.90 -13.90 7.62
CA GLY A 208 20.18 -14.74 8.56
C GLY A 208 20.88 -14.87 9.93
N ILE A 209 20.22 -15.55 10.85
CA ILE A 209 20.75 -15.82 12.20
C ILE A 209 21.87 -16.86 12.13
N THR A 210 22.85 -16.76 13.01
CA THR A 210 24.03 -17.65 13.03
C THR A 210 23.70 -19.04 13.52
N ASN A 211 22.74 -19.17 14.42
CA ASN A 211 22.34 -20.45 15.01
C ASN A 211 20.82 -20.51 15.18
N ALA A 212 20.21 -21.53 14.60
CA ALA A 212 18.79 -21.78 14.71
C ALA A 212 18.31 -22.10 16.15
N ASP A 213 19.22 -22.45 17.02
CA ASP A 213 18.92 -22.75 18.44
C ASP A 213 18.30 -21.54 19.17
N TYR A 214 18.62 -20.32 18.75
CA TYR A 214 17.94 -19.10 19.25
C TYR A 214 16.43 -19.08 19.02
N ILE A 215 15.96 -19.81 17.99
CA ILE A 215 14.52 -19.93 17.67
C ILE A 215 13.93 -21.15 18.36
N TYR A 216 14.61 -22.30 18.28
CA TYR A 216 14.05 -23.56 18.77
C TYR A 216 14.11 -23.72 20.28
N ASN A 217 15.16 -23.17 20.92
CA ASN A 217 15.39 -23.27 22.36
C ASN A 217 15.67 -21.89 22.98
N PRO A 218 14.75 -20.92 22.85
CA PRO A 218 14.98 -19.54 23.31
C PRO A 218 15.27 -19.44 24.81
N GLU A 219 14.81 -20.41 25.59
CA GLU A 219 15.04 -20.49 27.03
C GLU A 219 16.52 -20.62 27.42
N ARG A 220 17.35 -21.19 26.55
CA ARG A 220 18.82 -21.31 26.80
C ARG A 220 19.53 -19.96 26.75
N TYR A 221 18.95 -18.99 26.08
CA TYR A 221 19.50 -17.66 25.84
C TYR A 221 18.79 -16.59 26.64
N THR A 222 17.96 -17.00 27.58
CA THR A 222 17.20 -16.10 28.44
C THR A 222 17.97 -15.85 29.70
N ASN A 223 18.28 -14.60 29.99
CA ASN A 223 18.67 -14.20 31.36
C ASN A 223 17.41 -14.35 32.22
N SER A 224 17.59 -14.72 33.52
CA SER A 224 16.52 -15.13 34.43
C SER A 224 15.28 -14.22 34.55
N ARG A 225 15.24 -13.08 33.85
CA ARG A 225 14.14 -12.11 33.85
C ARG A 225 13.64 -11.69 32.45
N THR A 226 14.45 -11.84 31.42
CA THR A 226 14.07 -11.35 30.05
C THR A 226 14.60 -12.29 28.98
N ARG A 227 13.77 -12.53 27.97
CA ARG A 227 14.21 -13.20 26.74
C ARG A 227 15.26 -12.36 26.02
N ILE A 228 16.17 -13.04 25.31
CA ILE A 228 17.10 -12.35 24.42
C ILE A 228 16.32 -11.46 23.43
N GLY A 229 16.70 -10.20 23.33
CA GLY A 229 16.08 -9.28 22.38
C GLY A 229 16.38 -9.68 20.93
N SER A 230 15.47 -9.41 20.03
CA SER A 230 15.66 -9.70 18.60
C SER A 230 16.92 -9.04 18.04
N ARG A 231 17.30 -7.89 18.56
CA ARG A 231 18.51 -7.15 18.18
C ARG A 231 19.81 -7.75 18.73
N ASP A 232 19.72 -8.55 19.77
CA ASP A 232 20.87 -9.18 20.40
C ASP A 232 21.15 -10.55 19.76
N VAL A 233 20.23 -11.08 18.95
CA VAL A 233 20.43 -12.33 18.22
C VAL A 233 21.56 -12.15 17.22
N PRO A 234 22.63 -12.96 17.28
CA PRO A 234 23.73 -12.85 16.33
C PRO A 234 23.31 -13.18 14.91
N VAL A 235 23.65 -12.29 14.00
CA VAL A 235 23.44 -12.47 12.56
C VAL A 235 24.77 -12.70 11.85
N ARG A 236 24.73 -13.32 10.67
CA ARG A 236 25.95 -13.70 9.94
C ARG A 236 26.70 -12.50 9.39
N ILE A 237 25.99 -11.46 9.00
CA ILE A 237 26.57 -10.24 8.43
C ILE A 237 26.21 -9.07 9.35
N ARG A 238 27.21 -8.42 9.95
CA ARG A 238 27.00 -7.39 10.99
C ARG A 238 27.15 -5.96 10.51
N SER A 239 27.78 -5.72 9.38
CA SER A 239 28.28 -4.40 9.03
C SER A 239 27.47 -3.65 7.96
N GLY A 240 26.28 -4.15 7.56
CA GLY A 240 25.53 -3.55 6.46
C GLY A 240 26.26 -3.60 5.10
N GLU A 241 27.26 -4.47 5.00
CA GLU A 241 28.07 -4.66 3.80
C GLU A 241 27.25 -5.25 2.66
N LEU A 242 26.26 -6.10 2.99
CA LEU A 242 25.37 -6.67 2.00
C LEU A 242 24.09 -5.84 1.91
N THR A 243 23.92 -5.19 0.78
CA THR A 243 22.73 -4.40 0.50
C THR A 243 22.13 -4.78 -0.84
N ASN A 244 20.84 -4.99 -0.87
CA ASN A 244 20.08 -5.06 -2.11
C ASN A 244 19.53 -3.67 -2.44
N ARG A 245 19.65 -3.26 -3.71
CA ARG A 245 19.22 -1.94 -4.17
C ARG A 245 18.57 -2.04 -5.54
N ILE A 246 17.36 -1.50 -5.64
CA ILE A 246 16.64 -1.38 -6.89
C ILE A 246 16.40 0.09 -7.18
N ARG A 247 16.61 0.46 -8.41
CA ARG A 247 16.23 1.76 -8.98
C ARG A 247 15.48 1.49 -10.26
N SER A 248 14.30 2.03 -10.38
CA SER A 248 13.48 1.95 -11.58
C SER A 248 13.01 3.34 -11.95
N GLY A 249 13.02 3.63 -13.24
CA GLY A 249 12.43 4.86 -13.78
C GLY A 249 11.64 4.47 -15.01
N HIS A 250 10.37 4.87 -15.08
CA HIS A 250 9.53 4.54 -16.22
C HIS A 250 8.50 5.63 -16.48
N GLY A 251 8.05 5.67 -17.72
CA GLY A 251 6.98 6.54 -18.17
C GLY A 251 5.94 5.76 -18.91
N TYR A 252 4.70 6.19 -18.79
CA TYR A 252 3.56 5.60 -19.47
C TYR A 252 2.72 6.70 -20.12
N LEU A 253 2.26 6.43 -21.33
CA LEU A 253 1.35 7.30 -22.06
C LEU A 253 0.29 6.45 -22.75
N ALA A 254 -0.96 6.74 -22.44
CA ALA A 254 -2.11 6.16 -23.10
C ALA A 254 -2.97 7.26 -23.68
N GLN A 255 -3.45 7.06 -24.90
CA GLN A 255 -4.32 8.02 -25.57
C GLN A 255 -5.45 7.28 -26.30
N SER A 256 -6.60 7.89 -26.31
CA SER A 256 -7.75 7.37 -27.06
C SER A 256 -8.48 8.49 -27.78
N TYR A 257 -8.98 8.18 -28.97
CA TYR A 257 -9.78 9.11 -29.77
C TYR A 257 -11.06 8.44 -30.23
N ARG A 258 -12.20 9.09 -29.97
CA ARG A 258 -13.52 8.60 -30.40
C ARG A 258 -13.81 9.03 -31.86
N LEU A 259 -13.91 8.03 -32.72
CA LEU A 259 -14.35 8.22 -34.09
C LEU A 259 -15.88 8.06 -34.15
N GLY A 260 -16.57 9.05 -34.66
CA GLY A 260 -18.02 9.04 -34.85
C GLY A 260 -18.78 10.00 -33.93
N SER A 261 -20.05 10.28 -34.32
CA SER A 261 -20.99 11.04 -33.48
C SER A 261 -21.93 10.08 -32.77
N TYR A 262 -22.05 10.17 -31.46
CA TYR A 262 -23.20 9.59 -30.78
C TYR A 262 -24.42 10.40 -31.12
N ARG A 263 -25.36 9.79 -31.83
CA ARG A 263 -26.76 10.26 -31.81
C ARG A 263 -27.35 9.72 -30.51
N THR A 264 -27.58 10.58 -29.56
CA THR A 264 -28.48 10.36 -28.41
C THR A 264 -29.89 10.26 -28.92
#